data_7a9be0d10f2a39f488a8f188e5c116f3
#
_entry.id   7a9be0d10f2a39f488a8f188e5c116f3
#
_cell.length_a   1.000
_cell.length_b   1.000
_cell.length_c   1.000
_cell.angle_alpha   90.00
_cell.angle_beta   90.00
_cell.angle_gamma   90.00
#
_symmetry.space_group_name_H-M   'P 1'
#
loop_
_entity.id
_entity.type
_entity.pdbx_description
1 polymer ?
#
loop_
_entity_poly.entity_id
_entity_poly.type
_entity_poly.pdbx_seq_one_letter_code
_entity_poly.pdbx_strand_id
1 'polypeptide(L)'
;AFSATVLEGLLTDERYDIVAVVTQPDRAVGRKKEIRMTPVKEVALAHDLPIYQPEKLSGSEEMAQLMSLGADGIVTAAYGQFLPSKLLDSMDFAVNVHASLLPKYRGGAPIHYAIINGDAEAGVTIMEMVKEMDAGDMVSQKALPILDEDNVGTMFEKLAVLGRDLLLETLPAYIAGEIKPVPQDASQVTFSPNISPEEERLDWNKSARDIFNQIRGMYPWPVAHTLLDGKRFKIYEADLAEGQGQAGHIIEKTKKSLVVATGQGAISLKTVQPAGKPRMAIADFLNGVGRNLEVGDAFGQ
;
A
#
# COMPACT_ATOMS: atom_id res chain seq x y z
N ALA A 1 -0.62 -6.75 -7.80
CA ALA A 1 -2.02 -7.09 -7.55
C ALA A 1 -2.98 -5.95 -7.89
N PHE A 2 -2.69 -4.72 -7.47
CA PHE A 2 -3.57 -3.58 -7.75
C PHE A 2 -3.71 -3.33 -9.26
N SER A 3 -2.60 -3.21 -9.96
CA SER A 3 -2.59 -3.01 -11.41
C SER A 3 -3.14 -4.20 -12.18
N ALA A 4 -2.90 -5.43 -11.71
CA ALA A 4 -3.45 -6.63 -12.33
C ALA A 4 -4.99 -6.62 -12.27
N THR A 5 -5.57 -6.26 -11.14
CA THR A 5 -7.03 -6.17 -10.97
C THR A 5 -7.63 -5.13 -11.92
N VAL A 6 -6.99 -3.97 -12.05
CA VAL A 6 -7.43 -2.93 -12.98
C VAL A 6 -7.36 -3.41 -14.43
N LEU A 7 -6.26 -4.04 -14.83
CA LEU A 7 -6.10 -4.58 -16.18
C LEU A 7 -7.16 -5.64 -16.49
N GLU A 8 -7.41 -6.57 -15.59
CA GLU A 8 -8.45 -7.60 -15.75
C GLU A 8 -9.83 -6.96 -15.99
N GLY A 9 -10.14 -5.90 -15.25
CA GLY A 9 -11.38 -5.15 -15.44
C GLY A 9 -11.50 -4.54 -16.84
N LEU A 10 -10.43 -3.89 -17.30
CA LEU A 10 -10.41 -3.31 -18.66
C LEU A 10 -10.52 -4.38 -19.74
N LEU A 11 -9.93 -5.55 -19.55
CA LEU A 11 -9.99 -6.65 -20.51
C LEU A 11 -11.39 -7.26 -20.62
N THR A 12 -12.21 -7.16 -19.61
CA THR A 12 -13.61 -7.64 -19.66
C THR A 12 -14.56 -6.65 -20.32
N ASP A 13 -14.11 -5.43 -20.58
CA ASP A 13 -14.92 -4.36 -21.18
C ASP A 13 -14.66 -4.25 -22.67
N GLU A 14 -15.62 -4.66 -23.48
CA GLU A 14 -15.51 -4.67 -24.94
C GLU A 14 -15.31 -3.29 -25.57
N ARG A 15 -15.53 -2.20 -24.83
CA ARG A 15 -15.33 -0.83 -25.32
C ARG A 15 -13.86 -0.46 -25.47
N TYR A 16 -12.95 -1.24 -24.85
CA TYR A 16 -11.52 -0.95 -24.83
C TYR A 16 -10.73 -2.07 -25.49
N ASP A 17 -9.77 -1.67 -26.32
CA ASP A 17 -8.78 -2.54 -26.92
C ASP A 17 -7.43 -2.25 -26.28
N ILE A 18 -6.93 -3.20 -25.49
CA ILE A 18 -5.64 -3.06 -24.81
C ILE A 18 -4.55 -3.43 -25.81
N VAL A 19 -3.78 -2.44 -26.24
CA VAL A 19 -2.75 -2.64 -27.29
C VAL A 19 -1.38 -2.93 -26.71
N ALA A 20 -1.13 -2.60 -25.44
CA ALA A 20 0.15 -2.84 -24.78
C ALA A 20 0.01 -2.76 -23.27
N VAL A 21 0.90 -3.46 -22.57
CA VAL A 21 1.05 -3.38 -21.12
C VAL A 21 2.49 -2.98 -20.82
N VAL A 22 2.66 -1.97 -19.98
CA VAL A 22 3.97 -1.48 -19.53
C VAL A 22 4.11 -1.80 -18.05
N THR A 23 5.18 -2.45 -17.68
CA THR A 23 5.41 -2.85 -16.30
C THR A 23 6.90 -2.80 -15.97
N GLN A 24 7.21 -2.83 -14.67
CA GLN A 24 8.58 -2.93 -14.20
C GLN A 24 9.23 -4.22 -14.66
N PRO A 25 10.57 -4.24 -14.85
CA PRO A 25 11.28 -5.46 -15.17
C PRO A 25 11.09 -6.55 -14.11
N ASP A 26 11.28 -7.80 -14.54
CA ASP A 26 11.32 -8.92 -13.61
C ASP A 26 12.46 -8.72 -12.61
N ARG A 27 12.21 -8.97 -11.33
CA ARG A 27 13.19 -8.69 -10.28
C ARG A 27 13.33 -9.86 -9.32
N ALA A 28 14.50 -9.92 -8.69
CA ALA A 28 14.74 -10.83 -7.59
C ALA A 28 13.94 -10.41 -6.35
N VAL A 29 13.20 -11.34 -5.76
CA VAL A 29 12.38 -11.12 -4.59
C VAL A 29 12.65 -12.16 -3.52
N GLY A 30 12.49 -11.77 -2.25
CA GLY A 30 12.65 -12.63 -1.09
C GLY A 30 14.09 -12.99 -0.79
N ARG A 31 14.28 -13.84 0.24
CA ARG A 31 15.61 -14.28 0.69
C ARG A 31 16.36 -15.12 -0.35
N LYS A 32 15.60 -15.92 -1.11
CA LYS A 32 16.18 -16.80 -2.15
C LYS A 32 16.48 -16.06 -3.43
N LYS A 33 16.17 -14.76 -3.53
CA LYS A 33 16.37 -13.93 -4.71
C LYS A 33 15.82 -14.56 -6.00
N GLU A 34 14.64 -15.16 -5.91
CA GLU A 34 13.95 -15.70 -7.09
C GLU A 34 13.52 -14.57 -8.01
N ILE A 35 13.79 -14.72 -9.31
CA ILE A 35 13.33 -13.77 -10.32
C ILE A 35 11.83 -13.95 -10.51
N ARG A 36 11.07 -12.88 -10.29
CA ARG A 36 9.62 -12.89 -10.47
C ARG A 36 9.15 -11.75 -11.36
N MET A 37 8.16 -12.06 -12.17
CA MET A 37 7.46 -11.06 -12.96
C MET A 37 6.42 -10.34 -12.10
N THR A 38 6.03 -9.14 -12.53
CA THR A 38 4.94 -8.41 -11.86
C THR A 38 3.61 -9.14 -12.08
N PRO A 39 2.63 -9.00 -11.15
CA PRO A 39 1.30 -9.57 -11.35
C PRO A 39 0.62 -9.10 -12.63
N VAL A 40 0.81 -7.84 -13.03
CA VAL A 40 0.22 -7.32 -14.26
C VAL A 40 0.82 -7.98 -15.50
N LYS A 41 2.10 -8.35 -15.47
CA LYS A 41 2.74 -9.11 -16.55
C LYS A 41 2.12 -10.51 -16.67
N GLU A 42 1.84 -11.16 -15.56
CA GLU A 42 1.18 -12.47 -15.57
C GLU A 42 -0.17 -12.42 -16.29
N VAL A 43 -0.97 -11.38 -16.01
CA VAL A 43 -2.25 -11.16 -16.69
C VAL A 43 -2.04 -10.89 -18.18
N ALA A 44 -1.07 -10.05 -18.53
CA ALA A 44 -0.78 -9.72 -19.93
C ALA A 44 -0.36 -10.96 -20.73
N LEU A 45 0.48 -11.83 -20.17
CA LEU A 45 0.88 -13.08 -20.80
C LEU A 45 -0.32 -14.03 -21.01
N ALA A 46 -1.21 -14.12 -20.04
CA ALA A 46 -2.40 -14.96 -20.14
C ALA A 46 -3.37 -14.50 -21.24
N HIS A 47 -3.29 -13.24 -21.66
CA HIS A 47 -4.15 -12.65 -22.70
C HIS A 47 -3.40 -12.30 -23.98
N ASP A 48 -2.16 -12.80 -24.13
CA ASP A 48 -1.31 -12.59 -25.31
C ASP A 48 -1.13 -11.11 -25.67
N LEU A 49 -0.99 -10.24 -24.66
CA LEU A 49 -0.80 -8.81 -24.86
C LEU A 49 0.69 -8.47 -25.03
N PRO A 50 1.05 -7.51 -25.92
CA PRO A 50 2.40 -6.98 -25.98
C PRO A 50 2.84 -6.38 -24.65
N ILE A 51 4.07 -6.71 -24.21
CA ILE A 51 4.63 -6.30 -22.91
C ILE A 51 5.90 -5.49 -23.13
N TYR A 52 5.98 -4.35 -22.43
CA TYR A 52 7.15 -3.45 -22.44
C TYR A 52 7.66 -3.30 -21.02
N GLN A 53 8.94 -3.59 -20.80
CA GLN A 53 9.56 -3.62 -19.47
C GLN A 53 10.86 -2.82 -19.40
N PRO A 54 10.85 -1.53 -19.74
CA PRO A 54 12.09 -0.74 -19.66
C PRO A 54 12.51 -0.55 -18.21
N GLU A 55 13.82 -0.57 -17.95
CA GLU A 55 14.36 -0.16 -16.64
C GLU A 55 13.99 1.28 -16.34
N LYS A 56 14.07 2.14 -17.35
CA LYS A 56 13.66 3.53 -17.30
C LYS A 56 12.86 3.85 -18.56
N LEU A 57 11.60 4.21 -18.39
CA LEU A 57 10.70 4.51 -19.51
C LEU A 57 11.15 5.77 -20.26
N SER A 58 11.52 6.82 -19.52
CA SER A 58 11.91 8.11 -20.10
C SER A 58 13.12 7.97 -21.02
N GLY A 59 12.95 8.35 -22.30
CA GLY A 59 14.01 8.30 -23.31
C GLY A 59 14.33 6.91 -23.82
N SER A 60 13.54 5.89 -23.48
CA SER A 60 13.77 4.51 -23.94
C SER A 60 13.24 4.26 -25.34
N GLU A 61 13.72 3.19 -25.98
CA GLU A 61 13.16 2.71 -27.25
C GLU A 61 11.71 2.27 -27.07
N GLU A 62 11.39 1.66 -25.92
CA GLU A 62 10.06 1.21 -25.58
C GLU A 62 9.08 2.38 -25.56
N MET A 63 9.48 3.54 -25.05
CA MET A 63 8.64 4.74 -25.08
C MET A 63 8.33 5.17 -26.52
N ALA A 64 9.34 5.17 -27.39
CA ALA A 64 9.13 5.50 -28.81
C ALA A 64 8.19 4.50 -29.50
N GLN A 65 8.35 3.21 -29.19
CA GLN A 65 7.47 2.17 -29.72
C GLN A 65 6.04 2.34 -29.24
N LEU A 66 5.84 2.64 -27.96
CA LEU A 66 4.51 2.92 -27.39
C LEU A 66 3.84 4.10 -28.07
N MET A 67 4.58 5.17 -28.32
CA MET A 67 4.05 6.36 -29.01
C MET A 67 3.63 6.04 -30.44
N SER A 68 4.28 5.06 -31.10
CA SER A 68 3.97 4.67 -32.47
C SER A 68 2.79 3.72 -32.61
N LEU A 69 2.25 3.18 -31.52
CA LEU A 69 1.12 2.25 -31.56
C LEU A 69 -0.21 2.90 -31.95
N GLY A 70 -0.30 4.22 -31.86
CA GLY A 70 -1.55 4.92 -32.17
C GLY A 70 -2.63 4.72 -31.12
N ALA A 71 -2.25 4.43 -29.88
CA ALA A 71 -3.19 4.32 -28.77
C ALA A 71 -3.85 5.68 -28.48
N ASP A 72 -5.12 5.66 -28.06
CA ASP A 72 -5.84 6.88 -27.72
C ASP A 72 -5.48 7.39 -26.33
N GLY A 73 -5.18 6.50 -25.40
CA GLY A 73 -4.92 6.89 -24.03
C GLY A 73 -4.08 5.92 -23.22
N ILE A 74 -3.78 6.37 -22.03
CA ILE A 74 -3.01 5.61 -21.03
C ILE A 74 -3.82 5.53 -19.73
N VAL A 75 -3.86 4.34 -19.15
CA VAL A 75 -4.33 4.11 -17.79
C VAL A 75 -3.16 3.60 -16.97
N THR A 76 -2.86 4.25 -15.86
CA THR A 76 -1.84 3.79 -14.91
C THR A 76 -2.47 3.35 -13.60
N ALA A 77 -1.84 2.37 -12.98
CA ALA A 77 -2.20 1.90 -11.66
C ALA A 77 -0.94 1.31 -11.00
N ALA A 78 -0.34 2.04 -10.08
CA ALA A 78 0.84 1.60 -9.32
C ALA A 78 2.03 1.17 -10.21
N TYR A 79 2.31 1.91 -11.28
CA TYR A 79 3.44 1.59 -12.16
C TYR A 79 4.80 1.81 -11.51
N GLY A 80 4.93 2.90 -10.74
CA GLY A 80 6.17 3.18 -10.00
C GLY A 80 7.26 3.87 -10.79
N GLN A 81 6.99 4.35 -12.00
CA GLN A 81 7.92 5.18 -12.77
C GLN A 81 7.24 6.45 -13.26
N PHE A 82 8.06 7.46 -13.50
CA PHE A 82 7.65 8.73 -14.09
C PHE A 82 7.25 8.54 -15.56
N LEU A 83 6.13 9.14 -15.97
CA LEU A 83 5.72 9.22 -17.37
C LEU A 83 6.08 10.59 -17.94
N PRO A 84 6.99 10.66 -18.92
CA PRO A 84 7.40 11.95 -19.47
C PRO A 84 6.24 12.69 -20.16
N SER A 85 6.26 14.02 -20.10
CA SER A 85 5.28 14.86 -20.75
C SER A 85 5.13 14.57 -22.25
N LYS A 86 6.24 14.24 -22.93
CA LYS A 86 6.22 13.86 -24.34
C LYS A 86 5.30 12.68 -24.61
N LEU A 87 5.34 11.66 -23.73
CA LEU A 87 4.44 10.50 -23.84
C LEU A 87 3.00 10.91 -23.53
N LEU A 88 2.79 11.63 -22.43
CA LEU A 88 1.45 12.07 -22.02
C LEU A 88 0.78 12.95 -23.08
N ASP A 89 1.54 13.89 -23.65
CA ASP A 89 1.02 14.82 -24.65
C ASP A 89 0.70 14.13 -25.99
N SER A 90 1.24 12.94 -26.23
CA SER A 90 0.95 12.16 -27.43
C SER A 90 -0.40 11.41 -27.36
N MET A 91 -1.05 11.43 -26.21
CA MET A 91 -2.30 10.72 -25.95
C MET A 91 -3.48 11.69 -25.85
N ASP A 92 -4.67 11.22 -26.22
CA ASP A 92 -5.91 12.01 -26.05
C ASP A 92 -6.28 12.13 -24.57
N PHE A 93 -5.93 11.11 -23.77
CA PHE A 93 -6.10 11.15 -22.32
C PHE A 93 -5.03 10.30 -21.63
N ALA A 94 -4.78 10.62 -20.38
CA ALA A 94 -3.95 9.79 -19.50
C ALA A 94 -4.48 9.94 -18.08
N VAL A 95 -4.89 8.83 -17.48
CA VAL A 95 -5.46 8.80 -16.13
C VAL A 95 -4.73 7.79 -15.26
N ASN A 96 -4.73 8.06 -13.96
CA ASN A 96 -4.17 7.17 -12.94
C ASN A 96 -5.24 6.79 -11.94
N VAL A 97 -5.20 5.53 -11.52
CA VAL A 97 -6.02 5.02 -10.42
C VAL A 97 -5.17 5.13 -9.16
N HIS A 98 -5.44 6.13 -8.33
CA HIS A 98 -4.67 6.38 -7.11
C HIS A 98 -5.44 5.95 -5.87
N ALA A 99 -4.80 5.18 -4.99
CA ALA A 99 -5.45 4.57 -3.83
C ALA A 99 -5.50 5.49 -2.62
N SER A 100 -6.02 6.69 -2.82
CA SER A 100 -6.33 7.63 -1.74
C SER A 100 -7.49 8.55 -2.12
N LEU A 101 -8.02 9.23 -1.12
CA LEU A 101 -8.97 10.34 -1.30
C LEU A 101 -8.15 11.63 -1.51
N LEU A 102 -7.64 11.83 -2.73
CA LEU A 102 -6.88 13.02 -3.09
C LEU A 102 -7.69 14.29 -2.75
N PRO A 103 -7.05 15.36 -2.30
CA PRO A 103 -5.62 15.66 -2.30
C PRO A 103 -4.81 15.04 -1.15
N LYS A 104 -5.41 14.21 -0.31
CA LYS A 104 -4.67 13.48 0.73
C LYS A 104 -3.82 12.37 0.13
N TYR A 105 -2.62 12.22 0.68
CA TYR A 105 -1.74 11.08 0.43
C TYR A 105 -1.27 10.95 -1.02
N ARG A 106 -0.70 12.01 -1.56
CA ARG A 106 0.12 11.91 -2.77
C ARG A 106 1.37 11.10 -2.44
N GLY A 107 1.77 10.20 -3.31
CA GLY A 107 3.00 9.43 -3.13
C GLY A 107 2.81 7.93 -3.13
N GLY A 108 3.82 7.20 -2.64
CA GLY A 108 3.96 5.76 -2.84
C GLY A 108 3.23 4.86 -1.85
N ALA A 109 2.80 5.38 -0.69
CA ALA A 109 2.23 4.57 0.39
C ALA A 109 0.89 5.09 0.93
N PRO A 110 -0.08 5.44 0.07
CA PRO A 110 -1.31 6.07 0.54
C PRO A 110 -2.15 5.17 1.44
N ILE A 111 -2.21 3.87 1.15
CA ILE A 111 -3.01 2.93 1.93
C ILE A 111 -2.43 2.77 3.33
N HIS A 112 -1.11 2.63 3.44
CA HIS A 112 -0.41 2.52 4.72
C HIS A 112 -0.73 3.73 5.60
N TYR A 113 -0.56 4.93 5.08
CA TYR A 113 -0.74 6.15 5.88
C TYR A 113 -2.18 6.41 6.28
N ALA A 114 -3.16 6.06 5.45
CA ALA A 114 -4.57 6.18 5.82
C ALA A 114 -4.87 5.34 7.08
N ILE A 115 -4.35 4.12 7.13
CA ILE A 115 -4.53 3.24 8.28
C ILE A 115 -3.72 3.73 9.50
N ILE A 116 -2.44 4.05 9.29
CA ILE A 116 -1.54 4.52 10.36
C ILE A 116 -2.10 5.78 11.02
N ASN A 117 -2.64 6.69 10.23
CA ASN A 117 -3.20 7.94 10.74
C ASN A 117 -4.58 7.78 11.39
N GLY A 118 -5.15 6.58 11.38
CA GLY A 118 -6.45 6.33 11.99
C GLY A 118 -7.62 6.93 11.24
N ASP A 119 -7.51 7.12 9.93
CA ASP A 119 -8.62 7.64 9.14
C ASP A 119 -9.81 6.68 9.19
N ALA A 120 -11.01 7.24 9.24
CA ALA A 120 -12.23 6.43 9.23
C ALA A 120 -12.50 5.79 7.88
N GLU A 121 -12.03 6.42 6.82
CA GLU A 121 -12.23 6.00 5.44
C GLU A 121 -10.93 6.06 4.65
N ALA A 122 -10.81 5.16 3.69
CA ALA A 122 -9.86 5.26 2.60
C ALA A 122 -10.63 5.35 1.28
N GLY A 123 -9.96 5.46 0.17
CA GLY A 123 -10.66 5.50 -1.11
C GLY A 123 -9.74 5.45 -2.30
N VAL A 124 -10.34 5.68 -3.44
CA VAL A 124 -9.67 5.72 -4.73
C VAL A 124 -10.08 6.98 -5.48
N THR A 125 -9.14 7.60 -6.13
CA THR A 125 -9.35 8.73 -7.04
C THR A 125 -8.88 8.37 -8.44
N ILE A 126 -9.74 8.59 -9.42
CA ILE A 126 -9.34 8.60 -10.83
C ILE A 126 -8.90 10.03 -11.13
N MET A 127 -7.66 10.22 -11.51
CA MET A 127 -7.10 11.55 -11.74
C MET A 127 -6.40 11.64 -13.08
N GLU A 128 -6.38 12.85 -13.65
CA GLU A 128 -5.59 13.11 -14.84
C GLU A 128 -4.10 13.08 -14.50
N MET A 129 -3.29 12.52 -15.40
CA MET A 129 -1.84 12.51 -15.23
C MET A 129 -1.24 13.81 -15.71
N VAL A 130 -0.42 14.39 -14.85
CA VAL A 130 0.37 15.61 -15.14
C VAL A 130 1.82 15.35 -14.74
N LYS A 131 2.71 16.27 -15.06
CA LYS A 131 4.14 16.15 -14.75
C LYS A 131 4.41 15.99 -13.25
N GLU A 132 3.70 16.73 -12.41
CA GLU A 132 3.85 16.64 -10.95
C GLU A 132 3.12 15.39 -10.43
N MET A 133 3.81 14.62 -9.60
CA MET A 133 3.28 13.35 -9.09
C MET A 133 1.97 13.53 -8.32
N ASP A 134 0.95 12.78 -8.74
CA ASP A 134 -0.38 12.71 -8.10
C ASP A 134 -1.09 14.07 -7.96
N ALA A 135 -0.69 15.06 -8.76
CA ALA A 135 -1.19 16.43 -8.65
C ALA A 135 -2.28 16.78 -9.66
N GLY A 136 -2.65 15.86 -10.55
CA GLY A 136 -3.64 16.11 -11.60
C GLY A 136 -5.04 16.33 -11.09
N ASP A 137 -5.89 16.85 -11.96
CA ASP A 137 -7.28 17.11 -11.63
C ASP A 137 -8.04 15.81 -11.40
N MET A 138 -8.96 15.83 -10.47
CA MET A 138 -9.73 14.66 -10.06
C MET A 138 -10.94 14.47 -10.99
N VAL A 139 -11.04 13.28 -11.57
CA VAL A 139 -12.15 12.91 -12.48
C VAL A 139 -13.30 12.32 -11.68
N SER A 140 -13.01 11.38 -10.79
CA SER A 140 -13.98 10.77 -9.90
C SER A 140 -13.29 10.24 -8.64
N GLN A 141 -14.10 9.98 -7.61
CA GLN A 141 -13.57 9.55 -6.32
C GLN A 141 -14.61 8.72 -5.59
N LYS A 142 -14.17 7.69 -4.89
CA LYS A 142 -15.05 6.84 -4.09
C LYS A 142 -14.34 6.38 -2.82
N ALA A 143 -15.07 6.39 -1.70
CA ALA A 143 -14.57 6.01 -0.39
C ALA A 143 -15.17 4.69 0.08
N LEU A 144 -14.46 4.04 0.99
CA LEU A 144 -14.99 2.93 1.79
C LEU A 144 -14.43 2.99 3.22
N PRO A 145 -15.14 2.42 4.20
CA PRO A 145 -14.69 2.50 5.58
C PRO A 145 -13.46 1.62 5.84
N ILE A 146 -12.60 2.08 6.76
CA ILE A 146 -11.52 1.27 7.32
C ILE A 146 -12.05 0.67 8.63
N LEU A 147 -12.19 -0.64 8.68
CA LEU A 147 -12.68 -1.34 9.86
C LEU A 147 -11.50 -1.69 10.79
N ASP A 148 -11.79 -1.96 12.06
CA ASP A 148 -10.71 -2.32 13.02
C ASP A 148 -9.98 -3.63 12.62
N GLU A 149 -10.67 -4.56 11.98
CA GLU A 149 -10.06 -5.78 11.45
C GLU A 149 -9.26 -5.58 10.17
N ASP A 150 -9.31 -4.41 9.56
CA ASP A 150 -8.56 -4.13 8.34
C ASP A 150 -7.07 -3.87 8.62
N ASN A 151 -6.25 -4.28 7.66
CA ASN A 151 -4.82 -4.00 7.58
C ASN A 151 -4.47 -3.56 6.15
N VAL A 152 -3.20 -3.35 5.85
CA VAL A 152 -2.80 -2.95 4.49
C VAL A 152 -3.18 -4.00 3.47
N GLY A 153 -3.01 -5.29 3.78
CA GLY A 153 -3.36 -6.37 2.85
C GLY A 153 -4.84 -6.40 2.50
N THR A 154 -5.72 -6.33 3.49
CA THR A 154 -7.17 -6.35 3.26
C THR A 154 -7.63 -5.08 2.53
N MET A 155 -7.12 -3.91 2.92
CA MET A 155 -7.46 -2.66 2.27
C MET A 155 -6.94 -2.60 0.84
N PHE A 156 -5.75 -3.15 0.59
CA PHE A 156 -5.19 -3.22 -0.76
C PHE A 156 -6.12 -3.97 -1.71
N GLU A 157 -6.64 -5.13 -1.28
CA GLU A 157 -7.59 -5.91 -2.05
C GLU A 157 -8.91 -5.16 -2.28
N LYS A 158 -9.47 -4.58 -1.22
CA LYS A 158 -10.72 -3.83 -1.30
C LYS A 158 -10.60 -2.61 -2.22
N LEU A 159 -9.51 -1.87 -2.12
CA LEU A 159 -9.28 -0.67 -2.93
C LEU A 159 -8.93 -1.00 -4.38
N ALA A 160 -8.31 -2.14 -4.65
CA ALA A 160 -8.07 -2.60 -6.01
C ALA A 160 -9.40 -2.84 -6.74
N VAL A 161 -10.34 -3.53 -6.10
CA VAL A 161 -11.68 -3.78 -6.64
C VAL A 161 -12.45 -2.48 -6.80
N LEU A 162 -12.43 -1.62 -5.79
CA LEU A 162 -13.10 -0.31 -5.83
C LEU A 162 -12.55 0.56 -6.97
N GLY A 163 -11.23 0.58 -7.14
CA GLY A 163 -10.56 1.34 -8.19
C GLY A 163 -10.87 0.83 -9.59
N ARG A 164 -10.87 -0.50 -9.76
CA ARG A 164 -11.29 -1.14 -11.00
C ARG A 164 -12.71 -0.73 -11.39
N ASP A 165 -13.64 -0.87 -10.45
CA ASP A 165 -15.06 -0.61 -10.70
C ASP A 165 -15.29 0.89 -10.96
N LEU A 166 -14.65 1.76 -10.20
CA LEU A 166 -14.74 3.20 -10.40
C LEU A 166 -14.19 3.63 -11.76
N LEU A 167 -13.06 3.04 -12.17
CA LEU A 167 -12.48 3.33 -13.49
C LEU A 167 -13.44 2.94 -14.61
N LEU A 168 -14.01 1.74 -14.56
CA LEU A 168 -14.94 1.25 -15.58
C LEU A 168 -16.22 2.08 -15.63
N GLU A 169 -16.69 2.55 -14.50
CA GLU A 169 -17.84 3.45 -14.41
C GLU A 169 -17.56 4.85 -14.97
N THR A 170 -16.35 5.36 -14.70
CA THR A 170 -15.96 6.74 -14.98
C THR A 170 -15.45 6.96 -16.41
N LEU A 171 -14.67 6.02 -16.91
CA LEU A 171 -13.87 6.22 -18.13
C LEU A 171 -14.69 6.55 -19.37
N PRO A 172 -15.85 5.92 -19.66
CA PRO A 172 -16.62 6.25 -20.85
C PRO A 172 -17.08 7.71 -20.89
N ALA A 173 -17.65 8.20 -19.80
CA ALA A 173 -18.12 9.58 -19.71
C ALA A 173 -16.96 10.58 -19.75
N TYR A 174 -15.84 10.23 -19.16
CA TYR A 174 -14.63 11.05 -19.21
C TYR A 174 -14.10 11.18 -20.64
N ILE A 175 -13.95 10.07 -21.36
CA ILE A 175 -13.48 10.07 -22.76
C ILE A 175 -14.45 10.87 -23.65
N ALA A 176 -15.75 10.78 -23.40
CA ALA A 176 -16.77 11.51 -24.14
C ALA A 176 -16.82 13.01 -23.81
N GLY A 177 -16.01 13.48 -22.87
CA GLY A 177 -15.99 14.89 -22.46
C GLY A 177 -17.17 15.31 -21.57
N GLU A 178 -17.90 14.36 -21.01
CA GLU A 178 -19.08 14.61 -20.18
C GLU A 178 -18.75 14.91 -18.71
N ILE A 179 -17.52 14.65 -18.28
CA ILE A 179 -17.05 14.93 -16.93
C ILE A 179 -16.03 16.07 -16.98
N LYS A 180 -16.25 17.10 -16.16
CA LYS A 180 -15.28 18.17 -15.98
C LYS A 180 -14.41 17.84 -14.76
N PRO A 181 -13.11 17.54 -14.95
CA PRO A 181 -12.22 17.28 -13.84
C PRO A 181 -12.13 18.47 -12.88
N VAL A 182 -11.94 18.18 -11.60
CA VAL A 182 -11.88 19.18 -10.53
C VAL A 182 -10.44 19.31 -10.04
N PRO A 183 -9.85 20.51 -10.01
CA PRO A 183 -8.53 20.72 -9.44
C PRO A 183 -8.48 20.31 -7.97
N GLN A 184 -7.33 19.78 -7.54
CA GLN A 184 -7.10 19.50 -6.13
C GLN A 184 -6.94 20.81 -5.35
N ASP A 185 -7.55 20.86 -4.15
CA ASP A 185 -7.36 21.99 -3.25
C ASP A 185 -5.96 21.94 -2.64
N ALA A 186 -5.08 22.85 -3.06
CA ALA A 186 -3.69 22.89 -2.61
C ALA A 186 -3.55 23.00 -1.09
N SER A 187 -4.51 23.61 -0.39
CA SER A 187 -4.48 23.75 1.07
C SER A 187 -4.73 22.42 1.80
N GLN A 188 -5.26 21.41 1.11
CA GLN A 188 -5.59 20.10 1.67
C GLN A 188 -4.61 19.00 1.27
N VAL A 189 -3.58 19.33 0.49
CA VAL A 189 -2.59 18.36 0.01
C VAL A 189 -1.77 17.80 1.17
N THR A 190 -1.69 16.46 1.24
CA THR A 190 -0.76 15.75 2.11
C THR A 190 0.01 14.72 1.32
N PHE A 191 1.10 14.22 1.90
CA PHE A 191 2.00 13.30 1.23
C PHE A 191 2.13 11.98 1.99
N SER A 192 2.32 10.90 1.23
CA SER A 192 2.54 9.56 1.75
C SER A 192 3.78 8.95 1.06
N PRO A 193 4.98 9.40 1.42
CA PRO A 193 6.20 8.82 0.86
C PRO A 193 6.35 7.38 1.27
N ASN A 194 7.19 6.62 0.58
CA ASN A 194 7.49 5.26 0.99
C ASN A 194 8.00 5.24 2.44
N ILE A 195 7.56 4.25 3.21
CA ILE A 195 7.90 4.13 4.63
C ILE A 195 9.38 3.78 4.76
N SER A 196 10.12 4.55 5.55
CA SER A 196 11.52 4.30 5.85
C SER A 196 11.66 3.25 6.96
N PRO A 197 12.83 2.55 7.05
CA PRO A 197 13.07 1.61 8.14
C PRO A 197 12.94 2.23 9.53
N GLU A 198 13.28 3.49 9.71
CA GLU A 198 13.15 4.22 10.97
C GLU A 198 11.69 4.38 11.38
N GLU A 199 10.81 4.61 10.40
CA GLU A 199 9.37 4.76 10.64
C GLU A 199 8.69 3.44 11.01
N GLU A 200 9.31 2.30 10.72
CA GLU A 200 8.80 0.98 11.11
C GLU A 200 8.89 0.74 12.61
N ARG A 201 9.74 1.48 13.31
CA ARG A 201 9.96 1.31 14.75
C ARG A 201 8.80 1.91 15.55
N LEU A 202 8.25 1.11 16.47
CA LEU A 202 7.17 1.54 17.35
C LEU A 202 7.69 2.51 18.42
N ASP A 203 6.91 3.54 18.68
CA ASP A 203 7.09 4.42 19.85
C ASP A 203 6.04 4.05 20.91
N TRP A 204 6.48 3.35 21.95
CA TRP A 204 5.59 2.86 23.01
C TRP A 204 4.92 3.98 23.81
N ASN A 205 5.41 5.22 23.71
CA ASN A 205 4.82 6.37 24.41
C ASN A 205 3.53 6.86 23.75
N LYS A 206 3.27 6.43 22.52
CA LYS A 206 1.99 6.73 21.84
C LYS A 206 0.85 5.93 22.47
N SER A 207 -0.40 6.31 22.14
CA SER A 207 -1.57 5.58 22.62
C SER A 207 -1.63 4.16 22.05
N ALA A 208 -2.36 3.29 22.73
CA ALA A 208 -2.62 1.94 22.22
C ALA A 208 -3.25 1.96 20.83
N ARG A 209 -4.19 2.88 20.59
CA ARG A 209 -4.84 3.03 19.28
C ARG A 209 -3.81 3.39 18.20
N ASP A 210 -2.92 4.33 18.46
CA ASP A 210 -1.92 4.74 17.49
C ASP A 210 -0.93 3.60 17.18
N ILE A 211 -0.51 2.86 18.20
CA ILE A 211 0.39 1.72 18.02
C ILE A 211 -0.32 0.58 17.26
N PHE A 212 -1.56 0.29 17.61
CA PHE A 212 -2.38 -0.68 16.91
C PHE A 212 -2.54 -0.32 15.43
N ASN A 213 -2.83 0.94 15.13
CA ASN A 213 -2.96 1.43 13.76
C ASN A 213 -1.63 1.33 13.00
N GLN A 214 -0.50 1.60 13.64
CA GLN A 214 0.81 1.45 13.01
C GLN A 214 1.11 -0.02 12.69
N ILE A 215 0.83 -0.94 13.61
CA ILE A 215 1.05 -2.36 13.39
C ILE A 215 0.22 -2.87 12.21
N ARG A 216 -1.09 -2.63 12.21
CA ARG A 216 -1.96 -3.07 11.11
C ARG A 216 -1.75 -2.26 9.82
N GLY A 217 -1.30 -1.02 9.93
CA GLY A 217 -0.95 -0.16 8.81
C GLY A 217 0.40 -0.49 8.17
N MET A 218 1.12 -1.47 8.71
CA MET A 218 2.37 -2.00 8.18
C MET A 218 2.31 -3.51 7.92
N TYR A 219 1.18 -4.15 8.12
CA TYR A 219 0.97 -5.56 7.87
C TYR A 219 0.24 -5.78 6.53
N PRO A 220 0.69 -6.66 5.67
CA PRO A 220 1.78 -7.62 5.83
C PRO A 220 3.16 -7.09 5.43
N TRP A 221 3.27 -5.84 5.04
CA TRP A 221 4.53 -5.17 4.74
C TRP A 221 4.43 -3.66 5.01
N PRO A 222 5.52 -2.98 5.42
CA PRO A 222 6.88 -3.49 5.66
C PRO A 222 7.07 -4.24 6.98
N VAL A 223 6.12 -4.25 7.89
CA VAL A 223 6.07 -4.82 9.23
C VAL A 223 6.72 -3.91 10.28
N ALA A 224 5.94 -3.56 11.29
CA ALA A 224 6.42 -2.78 12.42
C ALA A 224 7.39 -3.59 13.29
N HIS A 225 8.33 -2.91 13.94
CA HIS A 225 9.24 -3.56 14.86
C HIS A 225 9.49 -2.71 16.11
N THR A 226 9.98 -3.38 17.12
CA THR A 226 10.52 -2.79 18.34
C THR A 226 11.87 -3.44 18.64
N LEU A 227 12.44 -3.15 19.79
CA LEU A 227 13.64 -3.82 20.28
C LEU A 227 13.30 -4.67 21.50
N LEU A 228 13.92 -5.84 21.59
CA LEU A 228 13.91 -6.68 22.77
C LEU A 228 15.36 -7.07 23.04
N ASP A 229 15.89 -6.67 24.21
CA ASP A 229 17.30 -6.84 24.56
C ASP A 229 18.25 -6.29 23.47
N GLY A 230 17.91 -5.11 22.93
CA GLY A 230 18.68 -4.43 21.91
C GLY A 230 18.58 -5.04 20.50
N LYS A 231 17.80 -6.09 20.33
CA LYS A 231 17.65 -6.77 19.04
C LYS A 231 16.28 -6.49 18.41
N ARG A 232 16.23 -6.48 17.09
CA ARG A 232 14.98 -6.24 16.37
C ARG A 232 13.96 -7.33 16.65
N PHE A 233 12.78 -6.91 17.03
CA PHE A 233 11.62 -7.76 17.31
C PHE A 233 10.46 -7.27 16.49
N LYS A 234 10.06 -8.05 15.48
CA LYS A 234 8.95 -7.65 14.59
C LYS A 234 7.61 -8.03 15.19
N ILE A 235 6.64 -7.16 15.01
CA ILE A 235 5.27 -7.38 15.44
C ILE A 235 4.38 -7.32 14.20
N TYR A 236 3.86 -8.47 13.82
CA TYR A 236 2.97 -8.60 12.65
C TYR A 236 1.53 -8.26 12.97
N GLU A 237 1.04 -8.79 14.08
CA GLU A 237 -0.36 -8.62 14.47
C GLU A 237 -0.47 -8.42 15.98
N ALA A 238 -1.41 -7.57 16.37
CA ALA A 238 -1.75 -7.28 17.75
C ALA A 238 -3.21 -6.90 17.87
N ASP A 239 -3.75 -6.98 19.09
CA ASP A 239 -5.08 -6.47 19.42
C ASP A 239 -4.96 -5.34 20.45
N LEU A 240 -5.96 -4.48 20.49
CA LEU A 240 -6.15 -3.56 21.59
C LEU A 240 -6.45 -4.38 22.86
N ALA A 241 -5.90 -3.98 23.97
CA ALA A 241 -6.12 -4.62 25.27
C ALA A 241 -6.38 -3.57 26.34
N GLU A 242 -7.02 -3.99 27.41
CA GLU A 242 -7.20 -3.16 28.59
C GLU A 242 -5.96 -3.24 29.47
N GLY A 243 -5.68 -2.15 30.18
CA GLY A 243 -4.59 -2.06 31.14
C GLY A 243 -3.83 -0.76 31.00
N GLN A 244 -3.06 -0.46 32.00
CA GLN A 244 -2.21 0.72 32.11
C GLN A 244 -0.89 0.32 32.76
N GLY A 245 0.16 1.02 32.42
CA GLY A 245 1.48 0.80 32.99
C GLY A 245 2.51 1.71 32.36
N GLN A 246 3.75 1.50 32.69
CA GLN A 246 4.87 2.20 32.08
C GLN A 246 5.00 1.78 30.62
N ALA A 247 5.08 2.75 29.71
CA ALA A 247 5.12 2.51 28.26
C ALA A 247 6.25 1.51 27.89
N GLY A 248 5.88 0.50 27.10
CA GLY A 248 6.81 -0.55 26.67
C GLY A 248 6.98 -1.72 27.65
N HIS A 249 6.41 -1.63 28.84
CA HIS A 249 6.56 -2.67 29.86
C HIS A 249 5.45 -3.71 29.76
N ILE A 250 5.83 -4.97 29.97
CA ILE A 250 4.88 -6.09 30.05
C ILE A 250 4.05 -5.94 31.31
N ILE A 251 2.72 -5.93 31.18
CA ILE A 251 1.79 -5.82 32.29
C ILE A 251 1.00 -7.10 32.52
N GLU A 252 0.97 -8.01 31.56
CA GLU A 252 0.36 -9.32 31.69
C GLU A 252 1.13 -10.33 30.84
N LYS A 253 1.36 -11.50 31.44
CA LYS A 253 1.94 -12.63 30.71
C LYS A 253 1.26 -13.91 31.15
N THR A 254 0.76 -14.68 30.20
CA THR A 254 0.26 -16.04 30.39
C THR A 254 0.98 -16.96 29.40
N LYS A 255 0.59 -18.22 29.31
CA LYS A 255 1.13 -19.14 28.30
C LYS A 255 0.69 -18.78 26.88
N LYS A 256 -0.38 -17.97 26.74
CA LYS A 256 -1.01 -17.65 25.46
C LYS A 256 -1.09 -16.18 25.16
N SER A 257 -0.82 -15.30 26.12
CA SER A 257 -0.98 -13.86 25.94
C SER A 257 0.20 -13.08 26.50
N LEU A 258 0.51 -11.99 25.84
CA LEU A 258 1.52 -11.03 26.25
C LEU A 258 0.97 -9.64 26.01
N VAL A 259 0.69 -8.90 27.09
CA VAL A 259 0.12 -7.56 27.05
C VAL A 259 1.19 -6.55 27.45
N VAL A 260 1.34 -5.53 26.62
CA VAL A 260 2.36 -4.49 26.78
C VAL A 260 1.65 -3.15 26.95
N ALA A 261 2.03 -2.41 27.99
CA ALA A 261 1.51 -1.07 28.22
C ALA A 261 2.04 -0.08 27.19
N THR A 262 1.21 0.91 26.89
CA THR A 262 1.55 2.02 25.98
C THR A 262 1.45 3.34 26.75
N GLY A 263 1.64 4.46 26.07
CA GLY A 263 1.45 5.77 26.69
C GLY A 263 0.04 5.98 27.22
N GLN A 264 -0.96 5.31 26.62
CA GLN A 264 -2.34 5.28 27.09
C GLN A 264 -2.95 3.96 26.61
N GLY A 265 -3.33 3.10 27.55
CA GLY A 265 -3.88 1.78 27.24
C GLY A 265 -2.79 0.73 27.06
N ALA A 266 -3.13 -0.35 26.38
CA ALA A 266 -2.25 -1.50 26.19
C ALA A 266 -2.57 -2.23 24.88
N ILE A 267 -1.62 -3.05 24.45
CA ILE A 267 -1.82 -3.95 23.31
C ILE A 267 -1.45 -5.38 23.68
N SER A 268 -2.16 -6.33 23.09
CA SER A 268 -1.89 -7.76 23.20
C SER A 268 -1.23 -8.24 21.91
N LEU A 269 -0.01 -8.77 22.00
CA LEU A 269 0.72 -9.25 20.82
C LEU A 269 0.17 -10.59 20.36
N LYS A 270 0.04 -10.78 19.03
CA LYS A 270 -0.53 -12.02 18.46
C LYS A 270 0.45 -12.79 17.61
N THR A 271 1.15 -12.13 16.71
CA THR A 271 2.10 -12.73 15.78
C THR A 271 3.36 -11.90 15.79
N VAL A 272 4.50 -12.52 16.02
CA VAL A 272 5.77 -11.84 16.24
C VAL A 272 6.91 -12.57 15.53
N GLN A 273 8.06 -11.89 15.44
CA GLN A 273 9.29 -12.49 14.91
C GLN A 273 10.49 -11.98 15.70
N PRO A 274 11.01 -12.79 16.61
CA PRO A 274 12.27 -12.48 17.30
C PRO A 274 13.44 -12.45 16.32
N ALA A 275 14.51 -11.73 16.69
CA ALA A 275 15.71 -11.65 15.87
C ALA A 275 16.31 -13.05 15.60
N GLY A 276 16.57 -13.35 14.34
CA GLY A 276 17.16 -14.62 13.93
C GLY A 276 16.22 -15.83 13.98
N LYS A 277 14.93 -15.60 14.23
CA LYS A 277 13.92 -16.66 14.32
C LYS A 277 12.84 -16.47 13.24
N PRO A 278 12.07 -17.52 12.92
CA PRO A 278 10.94 -17.36 12.01
C PRO A 278 9.78 -16.62 12.70
N ARG A 279 8.86 -16.14 11.88
CA ARG A 279 7.57 -15.61 12.33
C ARG A 279 6.81 -16.70 13.09
N MET A 280 6.20 -16.34 14.21
CA MET A 280 5.49 -17.29 15.06
C MET A 280 4.31 -16.66 15.78
N ALA A 281 3.36 -17.49 16.19
CA ALA A 281 2.30 -17.08 17.10
C ALA A 281 2.88 -16.72 18.47
N ILE A 282 2.21 -15.81 19.17
CA ILE A 282 2.69 -15.36 20.49
C ILE A 282 2.81 -16.53 21.49
N ALA A 283 1.91 -17.51 21.43
CA ALA A 283 1.99 -18.69 22.31
C ALA A 283 3.29 -19.46 22.11
N ASP A 284 3.72 -19.63 20.85
CA ASP A 284 4.97 -20.33 20.54
C ASP A 284 6.18 -19.55 21.04
N PHE A 285 6.14 -18.22 20.90
CA PHE A 285 7.18 -17.36 21.45
C PHE A 285 7.27 -17.49 22.96
N LEU A 286 6.14 -17.42 23.66
CA LEU A 286 6.08 -17.47 25.13
C LEU A 286 6.48 -18.84 25.70
N ASN A 287 6.28 -19.91 24.95
CA ASN A 287 6.70 -21.25 25.35
C ASN A 287 8.10 -21.63 24.83
N GLY A 288 8.70 -20.77 24.04
CA GLY A 288 10.04 -20.94 23.47
C GLY A 288 11.02 -19.88 23.93
N VAL A 289 11.52 -19.07 22.99
CA VAL A 289 12.57 -18.07 23.27
C VAL A 289 12.15 -16.98 24.25
N GLY A 290 10.86 -16.71 24.37
CA GLY A 290 10.31 -15.71 25.30
C GLY A 290 9.88 -16.27 26.67
N ARG A 291 10.17 -17.52 26.96
CA ARG A 291 9.70 -18.18 28.19
C ARG A 291 10.18 -17.53 29.49
N ASN A 292 11.29 -16.84 29.44
CA ASN A 292 11.89 -16.19 30.61
C ASN A 292 11.45 -14.73 30.79
N LEU A 293 10.63 -14.19 29.88
CA LEU A 293 10.09 -12.86 30.07
C LEU A 293 9.11 -12.84 31.25
N GLU A 294 9.14 -11.73 31.97
CA GLU A 294 8.30 -11.52 33.15
C GLU A 294 7.58 -10.19 33.06
N VAL A 295 6.48 -10.05 33.80
CA VAL A 295 5.82 -8.78 34.01
C VAL A 295 6.83 -7.77 34.54
N GLY A 296 6.88 -6.59 33.96
CA GLY A 296 7.87 -5.56 34.27
C GLY A 296 9.05 -5.49 33.32
N ASP A 297 9.31 -6.55 32.54
CA ASP A 297 10.31 -6.48 31.46
C ASP A 297 9.82 -5.52 30.36
N ALA A 298 10.76 -4.90 29.65
CA ALA A 298 10.45 -3.84 28.70
C ALA A 298 10.89 -4.15 27.28
N PHE A 299 10.04 -3.71 26.33
CA PHE A 299 10.41 -3.54 24.93
C PHE A 299 10.91 -2.11 24.68
N GLY A 300 11.63 -1.93 23.59
CA GLY A 300 12.08 -0.60 23.14
C GLY A 300 13.47 -0.21 23.63
N GLN A 301 14.17 -1.13 24.28
CA GLN A 301 15.52 -0.91 24.78
C GLN A 301 16.53 -1.82 24.13
#